data_3251042e94b3c41fa1f997b8f63c780f
#
_entry.id   3251042e94b3c41fa1f997b8f63c780f
#
_cell.length_a   1.000
_cell.length_b   1.000
_cell.length_c   1.000
_cell.angle_alpha   90.00
_cell.angle_beta   90.00
_cell.angle_gamma   90.00
#
_symmetry.space_group_name_H-M   'P 1'
#
loop_
_entity.id
_entity.type
_entity.pdbx_description
1 polymer ?
#
loop_
_entity_poly.entity_id
_entity_poly.type
_entity_poly.pdbx_seq_one_letter_code
_entity_poly.pdbx_strand_id
1 'polypeptide(L)'
;MRLEGKVAFISGGAQGMGAAEARLFATEGAMVAIGDILEEEGRRVAAQIGEAGGKAIFLALDVTSESQWQDAIAATVAEFGKLDILVNNAGIGGHGTVENTTVADWDRVMDINAKGVFLGTKSAIPELRRAGGGSIINISSQLGLVGVDNSSPQYQASKGAVRLLTKSTAIQYAGEGIRANSVHPGPIVTPMTEAGRADPERNELTLSRIPLGRYGEPGDVAYGVLFLASDESSFMTGSELVIDGGWTAQ
;
A
#
# COMPACT_ATOMS: atom_id res chain seq x y z
N MET A 1 -15.20 16.66 -4.05
CA MET A 1 -13.96 15.84 -3.90
C MET A 1 -14.26 14.68 -2.98
N ARG A 2 -13.77 13.49 -3.30
CA ARG A 2 -14.12 12.24 -2.57
C ARG A 2 -13.49 12.15 -1.19
N LEU A 3 -12.39 12.87 -0.94
CA LEU A 3 -11.62 12.89 0.31
C LEU A 3 -11.52 14.29 0.93
N GLU A 4 -12.47 15.17 0.64
CA GLU A 4 -12.48 16.55 1.16
C GLU A 4 -12.32 16.58 2.68
N GLY A 5 -11.29 17.28 3.17
CA GLY A 5 -10.99 17.42 4.59
C GLY A 5 -10.52 16.17 5.32
N LYS A 6 -10.26 15.06 4.61
CA LYS A 6 -9.65 13.85 5.19
C LYS A 6 -8.14 14.02 5.28
N VAL A 7 -7.52 13.34 6.23
CA VAL A 7 -6.06 13.23 6.40
C VAL A 7 -5.63 11.79 6.12
N ALA A 8 -4.71 11.62 5.18
CA ALA A 8 -4.19 10.31 4.80
C ALA A 8 -2.70 10.18 5.09
N PHE A 9 -2.28 9.04 5.63
CA PHE A 9 -0.90 8.62 5.69
C PHE A 9 -0.65 7.48 4.69
N ILE A 10 0.38 7.62 3.84
CA ILE A 10 0.74 6.63 2.81
C ILE A 10 2.20 6.23 2.99
N SER A 11 2.45 4.96 3.34
CA SER A 11 3.81 4.42 3.39
C SER A 11 4.29 3.96 2.00
N GLY A 12 5.59 4.10 1.71
CA GLY A 12 6.13 3.81 0.37
C GLY A 12 5.62 4.81 -0.68
N GLY A 13 5.38 6.07 -0.27
CA GLY A 13 4.75 7.08 -1.11
C GLY A 13 5.69 7.89 -1.99
N ALA A 14 6.99 7.58 -1.98
CA ALA A 14 7.99 8.31 -2.77
C ALA A 14 7.98 7.97 -4.27
N GLN A 15 7.48 6.78 -4.65
CA GLN A 15 7.47 6.32 -6.04
C GLN A 15 6.34 5.32 -6.32
N GLY A 16 6.19 4.93 -7.59
CA GLY A 16 5.26 3.88 -8.02
C GLY A 16 3.81 4.13 -7.63
N MET A 17 3.15 3.10 -7.10
CA MET A 17 1.74 3.16 -6.70
C MET A 17 1.51 4.18 -5.58
N GLY A 18 2.34 4.17 -4.53
CA GLY A 18 2.18 5.09 -3.41
C GLY A 18 2.28 6.57 -3.79
N ALA A 19 3.18 6.92 -4.72
CA ALA A 19 3.24 8.29 -5.25
C ALA A 19 2.02 8.67 -6.09
N ALA A 20 1.45 7.71 -6.85
CA ALA A 20 0.20 7.92 -7.59
C ALA A 20 -0.99 8.09 -6.64
N GLU A 21 -1.06 7.28 -5.60
CA GLU A 21 -2.07 7.38 -4.53
C GLU A 21 -1.99 8.74 -3.83
N ALA A 22 -0.78 9.19 -3.46
CA ALA A 22 -0.58 10.46 -2.78
C ALA A 22 -1.09 11.66 -3.62
N ARG A 23 -0.72 11.70 -4.91
CA ARG A 23 -1.18 12.75 -5.83
C ARG A 23 -2.69 12.71 -6.04
N LEU A 24 -3.25 11.51 -6.25
CA LEU A 24 -4.69 11.34 -6.47
C LEU A 24 -5.49 11.74 -5.22
N PHE A 25 -5.05 11.34 -4.03
CA PHE A 25 -5.71 11.70 -2.77
C PHE A 25 -5.70 13.22 -2.54
N ALA A 26 -4.57 13.87 -2.80
CA ALA A 26 -4.48 15.33 -2.72
C ALA A 26 -5.41 16.04 -3.73
N THR A 27 -5.51 15.54 -4.96
CA THR A 27 -6.43 16.04 -5.99
C THR A 27 -7.89 15.89 -5.54
N GLU A 28 -8.19 14.85 -4.76
CA GLU A 28 -9.52 14.58 -4.21
C GLU A 28 -9.76 15.24 -2.83
N GLY A 29 -8.90 16.18 -2.44
CA GLY A 29 -9.11 17.06 -1.29
C GLY A 29 -8.52 16.56 0.03
N ALA A 30 -7.76 15.47 0.04
CA ALA A 30 -7.07 15.02 1.24
C ALA A 30 -5.81 15.86 1.53
N MET A 31 -5.48 15.98 2.80
CA MET A 31 -4.13 16.34 3.28
C MET A 31 -3.33 15.04 3.41
N VAL A 32 -2.12 15.00 2.84
CA VAL A 32 -1.38 13.74 2.67
C VAL A 32 -0.04 13.78 3.40
N ALA A 33 0.21 12.82 4.28
CA ALA A 33 1.54 12.51 4.81
C ALA A 33 2.15 11.34 4.04
N ILE A 34 3.36 11.51 3.54
CA ILE A 34 4.10 10.54 2.75
C ILE A 34 5.23 10.00 3.60
N GLY A 35 5.21 8.70 3.91
CA GLY A 35 6.29 8.01 4.64
C GLY A 35 7.14 7.17 3.68
N ASP A 36 8.46 7.36 3.64
CA ASP A 36 9.38 6.56 2.82
C ASP A 36 10.81 6.68 3.33
N ILE A 37 11.68 5.74 2.94
CA ILE A 37 13.14 5.83 3.13
C ILE A 37 13.81 6.67 2.03
N LEU A 38 13.16 6.88 0.90
CA LEU A 38 13.64 7.65 -0.25
C LEU A 38 13.31 9.13 -0.06
N GLU A 39 14.15 9.83 0.73
CA GLU A 39 13.85 11.20 1.18
C GLU A 39 13.72 12.21 0.04
N GLU A 40 14.64 12.17 -0.94
CA GLU A 40 14.62 13.14 -2.05
C GLU A 40 13.38 12.97 -2.92
N GLU A 41 13.04 11.72 -3.27
CA GLU A 41 11.87 11.39 -4.06
C GLU A 41 10.57 11.74 -3.32
N GLY A 42 10.50 11.40 -2.03
CA GLY A 42 9.33 11.69 -1.19
C GLY A 42 9.08 13.19 -1.02
N ARG A 43 10.14 13.96 -0.76
CA ARG A 43 10.05 15.44 -0.71
C ARG A 43 9.63 16.04 -2.04
N ARG A 44 10.12 15.48 -3.16
CA ARG A 44 9.70 15.90 -4.51
C ARG A 44 8.22 15.63 -4.77
N VAL A 45 7.69 14.48 -4.36
CA VAL A 45 6.25 14.18 -4.47
C VAL A 45 5.42 15.16 -3.64
N ALA A 46 5.83 15.43 -2.38
CA ALA A 46 5.14 16.40 -1.53
C ALA A 46 5.16 17.82 -2.12
N ALA A 47 6.31 18.26 -2.66
CA ALA A 47 6.43 19.55 -3.33
C ALA A 47 5.51 19.66 -4.55
N GLN A 48 5.47 18.65 -5.43
CA GLN A 48 4.58 18.62 -6.60
C GLN A 48 3.10 18.69 -6.20
N ILE A 49 2.70 18.05 -5.11
CA ILE A 49 1.34 18.17 -4.57
C ILE A 49 1.09 19.61 -4.12
N GLY A 50 2.04 20.24 -3.44
CA GLY A 50 1.95 21.65 -3.02
C GLY A 50 1.85 22.62 -4.20
N GLU A 51 2.65 22.43 -5.25
CA GLU A 51 2.61 23.22 -6.50
C GLU A 51 1.25 23.11 -7.21
N ALA A 52 0.61 21.94 -7.10
CA ALA A 52 -0.75 21.72 -7.63
C ALA A 52 -1.87 22.26 -6.73
N GLY A 53 -1.52 22.93 -5.61
CA GLY A 53 -2.47 23.52 -4.67
C GLY A 53 -3.01 22.57 -3.59
N GLY A 54 -2.48 21.34 -3.50
CA GLY A 54 -2.78 20.38 -2.44
C GLY A 54 -1.94 20.61 -1.19
N LYS A 55 -2.15 19.78 -0.17
CA LYS A 55 -1.36 19.80 1.07
C LYS A 55 -0.69 18.45 1.28
N ALA A 56 0.63 18.45 1.33
CA ALA A 56 1.39 17.24 1.63
C ALA A 56 2.64 17.52 2.46
N ILE A 57 3.02 16.57 3.32
CA ILE A 57 4.30 16.53 4.02
C ILE A 57 5.02 15.22 3.72
N PHE A 58 6.35 15.25 3.79
CA PHE A 58 7.19 14.06 3.75
C PHE A 58 7.79 13.78 5.13
N LEU A 59 7.79 12.51 5.50
CA LEU A 59 8.33 12.00 6.77
C LEU A 59 9.25 10.80 6.45
N ALA A 60 10.50 10.85 6.89
CA ALA A 60 11.41 9.72 6.75
C ALA A 60 10.88 8.54 7.57
N LEU A 61 10.72 7.38 6.94
CA LEU A 61 10.12 6.20 7.57
C LEU A 61 10.74 4.91 7.05
N ASP A 62 11.45 4.20 7.92
CA ASP A 62 11.69 2.77 7.77
C ASP A 62 10.51 2.02 8.41
N VAL A 63 9.70 1.35 7.58
CA VAL A 63 8.50 0.63 8.03
C VAL A 63 8.80 -0.55 8.97
N THR A 64 10.06 -0.97 9.08
CA THR A 64 10.48 -2.01 10.05
C THR A 64 10.69 -1.46 11.47
N SER A 65 10.72 -0.14 11.65
CA SER A 65 10.94 0.56 12.91
C SER A 65 9.62 1.01 13.54
N GLU A 66 9.28 0.42 14.69
CA GLU A 66 8.07 0.80 15.45
C GLU A 66 8.12 2.26 15.92
N SER A 67 9.28 2.73 16.40
CA SER A 67 9.41 4.11 16.86
C SER A 67 9.23 5.12 15.75
N GLN A 68 9.79 4.86 14.54
CA GLN A 68 9.59 5.74 13.40
C GLN A 68 8.12 5.79 12.95
N TRP A 69 7.39 4.69 13.02
CA TRP A 69 5.94 4.70 12.78
C TRP A 69 5.21 5.59 13.79
N GLN A 70 5.52 5.47 15.08
CA GLN A 70 4.92 6.30 16.13
C GLN A 70 5.21 7.79 15.88
N ASP A 71 6.47 8.13 15.59
CA ASP A 71 6.88 9.50 15.31
C ASP A 71 6.20 10.05 14.05
N ALA A 72 6.12 9.28 12.98
CA ALA A 72 5.51 9.68 11.71
C ALA A 72 3.99 9.91 11.85
N ILE A 73 3.29 9.03 12.54
CA ILE A 73 1.84 9.22 12.82
C ILE A 73 1.63 10.44 13.73
N ALA A 74 2.43 10.60 14.77
CA ALA A 74 2.35 11.77 15.66
C ALA A 74 2.61 13.09 14.91
N ALA A 75 3.63 13.12 14.03
CA ALA A 75 3.92 14.27 13.19
C ALA A 75 2.77 14.59 12.21
N THR A 76 2.12 13.57 11.64
CA THR A 76 0.95 13.73 10.77
C THR A 76 -0.20 14.40 11.52
N VAL A 77 -0.48 13.93 12.73
CA VAL A 77 -1.55 14.49 13.56
C VAL A 77 -1.20 15.90 14.04
N ALA A 78 0.06 16.17 14.37
CA ALA A 78 0.51 17.50 14.75
C ALA A 78 0.34 18.53 13.63
N GLU A 79 0.62 18.12 12.36
CA GLU A 79 0.51 18.99 11.19
C GLU A 79 -0.94 19.18 10.74
N PHE A 80 -1.75 18.11 10.68
CA PHE A 80 -3.07 18.13 10.06
C PHE A 80 -4.24 17.97 11.03
N GLY A 81 -3.97 17.77 12.32
CA GLY A 81 -4.96 17.73 13.41
C GLY A 81 -5.64 16.38 13.65
N LYS A 82 -5.52 15.40 12.74
CA LYS A 82 -6.14 14.07 12.84
C LYS A 82 -5.50 13.06 11.88
N LEU A 83 -5.99 11.82 11.92
CA LEU A 83 -5.74 10.79 10.90
C LEU A 83 -7.06 10.09 10.58
N ASP A 84 -7.45 10.07 9.31
CA ASP A 84 -8.67 9.39 8.81
C ASP A 84 -8.35 8.13 7.99
N ILE A 85 -7.20 8.11 7.30
CA ILE A 85 -6.85 7.07 6.33
C ILE A 85 -5.41 6.64 6.53
N LEU A 86 -5.19 5.32 6.57
CA LEU A 86 -3.86 4.71 6.48
C LEU A 86 -3.76 3.86 5.22
N VAL A 87 -2.75 4.10 4.39
CA VAL A 87 -2.39 3.20 3.28
C VAL A 87 -1.03 2.57 3.57
N ASN A 88 -1.03 1.29 3.88
CA ASN A 88 0.18 0.49 4.01
C ASN A 88 0.58 -0.02 2.62
N ASN A 89 1.34 0.81 1.87
CA ASN A 89 1.75 0.49 0.51
C ASN A 89 3.23 0.05 0.42
N ALA A 90 4.08 0.44 1.34
CA ALA A 90 5.50 0.07 1.32
C ALA A 90 5.70 -1.44 1.19
N GLY A 91 6.63 -1.84 0.33
CA GLY A 91 6.96 -3.24 0.13
C GLY A 91 8.09 -3.44 -0.86
N ILE A 92 8.70 -4.61 -0.78
CA ILE A 92 9.78 -5.05 -1.67
C ILE A 92 9.45 -6.40 -2.30
N GLY A 93 10.02 -6.67 -3.46
CA GLY A 93 10.06 -8.01 -4.06
C GLY A 93 11.07 -8.92 -3.35
N GLY A 94 11.18 -10.14 -3.87
CA GLY A 94 12.17 -11.10 -3.45
C GLY A 94 12.66 -11.94 -4.63
N HIS A 95 13.65 -12.78 -4.37
CA HIS A 95 14.24 -13.68 -5.37
C HIS A 95 14.37 -15.10 -4.82
N GLY A 96 14.59 -16.05 -5.69
CA GLY A 96 14.87 -17.44 -5.33
C GLY A 96 13.63 -18.33 -5.29
N THR A 97 13.89 -19.61 -5.06
CA THR A 97 12.93 -20.68 -4.81
C THR A 97 12.90 -21.00 -3.32
N VAL A 98 11.99 -21.87 -2.87
CA VAL A 98 11.93 -22.33 -1.46
C VAL A 98 13.28 -22.90 -1.00
N GLU A 99 13.95 -23.64 -1.86
CA GLU A 99 15.23 -24.28 -1.56
C GLU A 99 16.40 -23.27 -1.47
N ASN A 100 16.40 -22.24 -2.32
CA ASN A 100 17.51 -21.31 -2.47
C ASN A 100 17.34 -19.99 -1.71
N THR A 101 16.17 -19.74 -1.14
CA THR A 101 15.93 -18.52 -0.34
C THR A 101 16.69 -18.62 0.99
N THR A 102 17.54 -17.65 1.27
CA THR A 102 18.21 -17.56 2.57
C THR A 102 17.25 -17.11 3.68
N VAL A 103 17.51 -17.49 4.92
CA VAL A 103 16.74 -17.00 6.07
C VAL A 103 16.79 -15.47 6.16
N ALA A 104 17.95 -14.87 5.89
CA ALA A 104 18.11 -13.42 5.90
C ALA A 104 17.23 -12.71 4.82
N ASP A 105 17.14 -13.28 3.61
CA ASP A 105 16.25 -12.73 2.57
C ASP A 105 14.77 -12.93 2.93
N TRP A 106 14.44 -14.06 3.51
CA TRP A 106 13.10 -14.33 4.04
C TRP A 106 12.73 -13.29 5.11
N ASP A 107 13.56 -13.12 6.12
CA ASP A 107 13.32 -12.21 7.23
C ASP A 107 13.18 -10.76 6.73
N ARG A 108 14.07 -10.33 5.84
CA ARG A 108 14.03 -8.98 5.26
C ARG A 108 12.70 -8.69 4.55
N VAL A 109 12.19 -9.62 3.72
CA VAL A 109 10.92 -9.43 3.02
C VAL A 109 9.74 -9.48 3.98
N MET A 110 9.75 -10.39 4.95
CA MET A 110 8.69 -10.49 5.96
C MET A 110 8.67 -9.26 6.87
N ASP A 111 9.83 -8.75 7.28
CA ASP A 111 9.93 -7.56 8.12
C ASP A 111 9.35 -6.33 7.42
N ILE A 112 9.66 -6.13 6.14
CA ILE A 112 9.16 -4.97 5.40
C ILE A 112 7.69 -5.16 5.04
N ASN A 113 7.34 -6.28 4.37
CA ASN A 113 6.03 -6.44 3.74
C ASN A 113 4.91 -6.83 4.72
N ALA A 114 5.21 -7.58 5.77
CA ALA A 114 4.21 -8.09 6.73
C ALA A 114 4.28 -7.37 8.07
N LYS A 115 5.46 -7.34 8.72
CA LYS A 115 5.65 -6.66 10.00
C LYS A 115 5.48 -5.14 9.84
N GLY A 116 5.98 -4.53 8.74
CA GLY A 116 5.76 -3.12 8.45
C GLY A 116 4.28 -2.74 8.39
N VAL A 117 3.45 -3.55 7.72
CA VAL A 117 1.98 -3.36 7.69
C VAL A 117 1.36 -3.50 9.08
N PHE A 118 1.81 -4.46 9.87
CA PHE A 118 1.37 -4.62 11.26
C PHE A 118 1.72 -3.39 12.12
N LEU A 119 2.95 -2.89 12.02
CA LEU A 119 3.42 -1.73 12.79
C LEU A 119 2.66 -0.45 12.41
N GLY A 120 2.45 -0.22 11.10
CA GLY A 120 1.65 0.90 10.61
C GLY A 120 0.22 0.85 11.11
N THR A 121 -0.43 -0.31 10.99
CA THR A 121 -1.78 -0.55 11.51
C THR A 121 -1.86 -0.30 13.01
N LYS A 122 -0.93 -0.87 13.79
CA LYS A 122 -0.84 -0.70 15.24
C LYS A 122 -0.71 0.77 15.65
N SER A 123 0.14 1.52 14.96
CA SER A 123 0.39 2.93 15.25
C SER A 123 -0.78 3.85 14.86
N ALA A 124 -1.51 3.52 13.80
CA ALA A 124 -2.61 4.34 13.30
C ALA A 124 -3.93 4.15 14.07
N ILE A 125 -4.23 2.95 14.58
CA ILE A 125 -5.50 2.64 15.26
C ILE A 125 -5.87 3.65 16.36
N PRO A 126 -4.97 4.06 17.29
CA PRO A 126 -5.31 5.02 18.30
C PRO A 126 -5.79 6.38 17.74
N GLU A 127 -5.20 6.84 16.64
CA GLU A 127 -5.53 8.11 16.00
C GLU A 127 -6.84 8.02 15.21
N LEU A 128 -7.04 6.91 14.46
CA LEU A 128 -8.30 6.63 13.77
C LEU A 128 -9.46 6.56 14.78
N ARG A 129 -9.26 5.92 15.93
CA ARG A 129 -10.24 5.90 17.02
C ARG A 129 -10.57 7.31 17.53
N ARG A 130 -9.56 8.17 17.72
CA ARG A 130 -9.75 9.58 18.14
C ARG A 130 -10.49 10.40 17.09
N ALA A 131 -10.32 10.09 15.82
CA ALA A 131 -11.05 10.72 14.72
C ALA A 131 -12.51 10.22 14.59
N GLY A 132 -12.92 9.21 15.38
CA GLY A 132 -14.27 8.64 15.36
C GLY A 132 -14.44 7.51 14.32
N GLY A 133 -13.37 6.95 13.84
CA GLY A 133 -13.30 5.89 12.82
C GLY A 133 -12.34 6.23 11.69
N GLY A 134 -12.29 5.37 10.66
CA GLY A 134 -11.42 5.62 9.51
C GLY A 134 -11.27 4.42 8.59
N SER A 135 -10.35 4.52 7.63
CA SER A 135 -10.09 3.46 6.64
C SER A 135 -8.61 3.07 6.62
N ILE A 136 -8.35 1.77 6.79
CA ILE A 136 -7.03 1.16 6.61
C ILE A 136 -7.05 0.39 5.29
N ILE A 137 -6.12 0.70 4.40
CA ILE A 137 -5.95 0.02 3.12
C ILE A 137 -4.56 -0.62 3.10
N ASN A 138 -4.52 -1.93 2.97
CA ASN A 138 -3.28 -2.70 2.95
C ASN A 138 -3.01 -3.20 1.53
N ILE A 139 -1.87 -2.81 0.94
CA ILE A 139 -1.48 -3.28 -0.38
C ILE A 139 -0.85 -4.67 -0.27
N SER A 140 -1.67 -5.66 -0.62
CA SER A 140 -1.24 -7.05 -0.77
C SER A 140 -0.70 -7.28 -2.19
N SER A 141 -1.15 -8.33 -2.86
CA SER A 141 -0.85 -8.71 -4.25
C SER A 141 -1.83 -9.79 -4.69
N GLN A 142 -2.04 -9.95 -6.00
CA GLN A 142 -2.61 -11.17 -6.56
C GLN A 142 -1.87 -12.42 -6.03
N LEU A 143 -0.56 -12.30 -5.77
CA LEU A 143 0.27 -13.39 -5.22
C LEU A 143 0.09 -13.62 -3.71
N GLY A 144 -0.79 -12.88 -3.08
CA GLY A 144 -1.36 -13.21 -1.77
C GLY A 144 -2.64 -14.05 -1.86
N LEU A 145 -3.16 -14.27 -3.08
CA LEU A 145 -4.35 -15.08 -3.38
C LEU A 145 -3.98 -16.42 -4.02
N VAL A 146 -3.01 -16.41 -4.95
CA VAL A 146 -2.57 -17.57 -5.72
C VAL A 146 -1.06 -17.70 -5.68
N GLY A 147 -0.57 -18.94 -5.82
CA GLY A 147 0.86 -19.23 -5.96
C GLY A 147 1.28 -19.21 -7.43
N VAL A 148 2.53 -18.79 -7.68
CA VAL A 148 3.19 -18.89 -8.99
C VAL A 148 4.62 -19.39 -8.83
N ASP A 149 5.14 -20.00 -9.88
CA ASP A 149 6.48 -20.57 -9.94
C ASP A 149 7.61 -19.56 -10.21
N ASN A 150 7.27 -18.41 -10.78
CA ASN A 150 8.20 -17.37 -11.19
C ASN A 150 8.31 -16.17 -10.23
N SER A 151 7.85 -16.33 -9.00
CA SER A 151 8.00 -15.34 -7.92
C SER A 151 8.54 -15.99 -6.66
N SER A 152 9.21 -15.19 -5.82
CA SER A 152 9.83 -15.67 -4.60
C SER A 152 8.82 -16.12 -3.53
N PRO A 153 9.12 -17.18 -2.76
CA PRO A 153 8.22 -17.70 -1.74
C PRO A 153 7.97 -16.71 -0.60
N GLN A 154 9.00 -15.98 -0.18
CA GLN A 154 8.87 -14.99 0.90
C GLN A 154 7.96 -13.82 0.51
N TYR A 155 7.97 -13.39 -0.76
CA TYR A 155 7.06 -12.36 -1.22
C TYR A 155 5.60 -12.86 -1.18
N GLN A 156 5.33 -14.03 -1.75
CA GLN A 156 4.00 -14.63 -1.75
C GLN A 156 3.48 -14.85 -0.33
N ALA A 157 4.32 -15.41 0.56
CA ALA A 157 3.97 -15.60 1.96
C ALA A 157 3.67 -14.29 2.68
N SER A 158 4.49 -13.25 2.45
CA SER A 158 4.28 -11.93 3.07
C SER A 158 2.94 -11.29 2.64
N LYS A 159 2.57 -11.44 1.35
CA LYS A 159 1.31 -10.89 0.82
C LYS A 159 0.09 -11.69 1.28
N GLY A 160 0.24 -13.00 1.48
CA GLY A 160 -0.76 -13.82 2.18
C GLY A 160 -0.95 -13.41 3.64
N ALA A 161 0.13 -13.08 4.34
CA ALA A 161 0.07 -12.57 5.72
C ALA A 161 -0.67 -11.24 5.80
N VAL A 162 -0.39 -10.29 4.89
CA VAL A 162 -1.11 -9.00 4.80
C VAL A 162 -2.61 -9.21 4.59
N ARG A 163 -2.99 -10.12 3.68
CA ARG A 163 -4.38 -10.48 3.40
C ARG A 163 -5.13 -10.89 4.67
N LEU A 164 -4.57 -11.83 5.44
CA LEU A 164 -5.25 -12.33 6.63
C LEU A 164 -5.18 -11.35 7.81
N LEU A 165 -4.08 -10.62 7.97
CA LEU A 165 -3.96 -9.53 8.95
C LEU A 165 -5.06 -8.47 8.73
N THR A 166 -5.36 -8.14 7.48
CA THR A 166 -6.42 -7.19 7.13
C THR A 166 -7.79 -7.67 7.62
N LYS A 167 -8.11 -8.94 7.41
CA LYS A 167 -9.38 -9.53 7.89
C LYS A 167 -9.47 -9.53 9.42
N SER A 168 -8.37 -9.87 10.09
CA SER A 168 -8.29 -9.81 11.55
C SER A 168 -8.52 -8.40 12.07
N THR A 169 -7.84 -7.39 11.48
CA THR A 169 -8.01 -5.99 11.84
C THR A 169 -9.47 -5.52 11.62
N ALA A 170 -10.06 -5.87 10.48
CA ALA A 170 -11.43 -5.53 10.15
C ALA A 170 -12.43 -6.00 11.22
N ILE A 171 -12.31 -7.25 11.67
CA ILE A 171 -13.22 -7.81 12.68
C ILE A 171 -12.98 -7.19 14.06
N GLN A 172 -11.71 -6.96 14.43
CA GLN A 172 -11.36 -6.44 15.75
C GLN A 172 -11.82 -5.00 15.97
N TYR A 173 -11.83 -4.16 14.92
CA TYR A 173 -12.03 -2.72 15.03
C TYR A 173 -13.29 -2.19 14.34
N ALA A 174 -14.12 -3.04 13.73
CA ALA A 174 -15.38 -2.63 13.11
C ALA A 174 -16.32 -1.88 14.07
N GLY A 175 -16.40 -2.33 15.33
CA GLY A 175 -17.22 -1.68 16.37
C GLY A 175 -16.76 -0.27 16.75
N GLU A 176 -15.55 0.12 16.34
CA GLU A 176 -14.98 1.46 16.52
C GLU A 176 -15.08 2.33 15.27
N GLY A 177 -15.81 1.89 14.24
CA GLY A 177 -15.95 2.61 12.97
C GLY A 177 -14.70 2.55 12.09
N ILE A 178 -13.73 1.68 12.40
CA ILE A 178 -12.50 1.51 11.61
C ILE A 178 -12.71 0.35 10.63
N ARG A 179 -12.62 0.66 9.33
CA ARG A 179 -12.64 -0.32 8.25
C ARG A 179 -11.22 -0.73 7.87
N ALA A 180 -11.01 -1.98 7.50
CA ALA A 180 -9.73 -2.43 6.97
C ALA A 180 -9.98 -3.33 5.75
N ASN A 181 -9.39 -3.00 4.61
CA ASN A 181 -9.52 -3.74 3.36
C ASN A 181 -8.15 -3.95 2.69
N SER A 182 -8.01 -5.00 1.91
CA SER A 182 -6.79 -5.27 1.14
C SER A 182 -7.02 -5.04 -0.35
N VAL A 183 -6.01 -4.47 -1.00
CA VAL A 183 -5.92 -4.37 -2.46
C VAL A 183 -4.94 -5.42 -2.95
N HIS A 184 -5.27 -6.09 -4.06
CA HIS A 184 -4.49 -7.16 -4.64
C HIS A 184 -4.12 -6.81 -6.09
N PRO A 185 -3.08 -5.96 -6.28
CA PRO A 185 -2.64 -5.60 -7.62
C PRO A 185 -2.03 -6.79 -8.36
N GLY A 186 -2.21 -6.80 -9.68
CA GLY A 186 -1.45 -7.61 -10.60
C GLY A 186 -0.07 -7.02 -10.93
N PRO A 187 0.49 -7.36 -12.10
CA PRO A 187 1.72 -6.76 -12.59
C PRO A 187 1.48 -5.28 -12.97
N ILE A 188 2.08 -4.35 -12.23
CA ILE A 188 1.94 -2.90 -12.40
C ILE A 188 3.28 -2.30 -12.84
N VAL A 189 3.25 -1.30 -13.74
CA VAL A 189 4.43 -0.55 -14.20
C VAL A 189 4.98 0.30 -13.04
N THR A 190 6.00 -0.23 -12.36
CA THR A 190 6.68 0.41 -11.22
C THR A 190 8.18 0.11 -11.28
N PRO A 191 9.02 0.79 -10.49
CA PRO A 191 10.43 0.42 -10.34
C PRO A 191 10.63 -1.04 -9.90
N MET A 192 9.74 -1.59 -9.07
CA MET A 192 9.81 -3.00 -8.62
C MET A 192 9.71 -4.00 -9.78
N THR A 193 8.96 -3.70 -10.83
CA THR A 193 8.73 -4.58 -11.99
C THR A 193 9.65 -4.28 -13.17
N GLU A 194 10.47 -3.23 -13.10
CA GLU A 194 11.27 -2.72 -14.21
C GLU A 194 12.22 -3.78 -14.80
N ALA A 195 12.99 -4.46 -13.94
CA ALA A 195 13.92 -5.49 -14.37
C ALA A 195 13.20 -6.67 -15.09
N GLY A 196 12.02 -7.08 -14.60
CA GLY A 196 11.22 -8.13 -15.23
C GLY A 196 10.61 -7.69 -16.57
N ARG A 197 10.24 -6.40 -16.70
CA ARG A 197 9.71 -5.83 -17.94
C ARG A 197 10.80 -5.61 -19.00
N ALA A 198 12.04 -5.36 -18.57
CA ALA A 198 13.19 -5.21 -19.45
C ALA A 198 13.70 -6.56 -20.03
N ASP A 199 13.36 -7.68 -19.41
CA ASP A 199 13.67 -9.02 -19.88
C ASP A 199 12.57 -9.52 -20.83
N PRO A 200 12.85 -9.73 -22.13
CA PRO A 200 11.83 -10.07 -23.13
C PRO A 200 11.06 -11.36 -22.79
N GLU A 201 11.74 -12.41 -22.32
CA GLU A 201 11.11 -13.70 -22.01
C GLU A 201 10.18 -13.59 -20.80
N ARG A 202 10.63 -12.92 -19.76
CA ARG A 202 9.82 -12.65 -18.55
C ARG A 202 8.64 -11.74 -18.86
N ASN A 203 8.85 -10.72 -19.68
CA ASN A 203 7.81 -9.80 -20.10
C ASN A 203 6.71 -10.52 -20.89
N GLU A 204 7.09 -11.32 -21.90
CA GLU A 204 6.15 -12.11 -22.70
C GLU A 204 5.36 -13.09 -21.83
N LEU A 205 6.05 -13.84 -20.96
CA LEU A 205 5.41 -14.76 -20.02
C LEU A 205 4.43 -14.05 -19.09
N THR A 206 4.78 -12.87 -18.60
CA THR A 206 3.90 -12.08 -17.73
C THR A 206 2.68 -11.61 -18.50
N LEU A 207 2.86 -11.04 -19.70
CA LEU A 207 1.76 -10.53 -20.53
C LEU A 207 0.81 -11.65 -20.95
N SER A 208 1.31 -12.84 -21.26
CA SER A 208 0.49 -14.00 -21.65
C SER A 208 -0.47 -14.46 -20.55
N ARG A 209 -0.17 -14.15 -19.29
CA ARG A 209 -1.00 -14.47 -18.13
C ARG A 209 -2.00 -13.37 -17.74
N ILE A 210 -1.97 -12.21 -18.40
CA ILE A 210 -2.88 -11.10 -18.13
C ILE A 210 -3.96 -11.06 -19.20
N PRO A 211 -5.23 -11.42 -18.92
CA PRO A 211 -6.29 -11.39 -19.92
C PRO A 211 -6.49 -10.03 -20.62
N LEU A 212 -6.27 -8.90 -19.92
CA LEU A 212 -6.32 -7.57 -20.52
C LEU A 212 -5.10 -7.26 -21.42
N GLY A 213 -4.09 -8.13 -21.52
CA GLY A 213 -2.96 -8.04 -22.45
C GLY A 213 -1.98 -6.88 -22.17
N ARG A 214 -2.05 -6.23 -21.01
CA ARG A 214 -1.14 -5.16 -20.61
C ARG A 214 -0.81 -5.21 -19.13
N TYR A 215 0.32 -4.65 -18.75
CA TYR A 215 0.55 -4.26 -17.35
C TYR A 215 -0.46 -3.20 -16.94
N GLY A 216 -0.83 -3.21 -15.66
CA GLY A 216 -1.53 -2.08 -15.06
C GLY A 216 -0.60 -0.89 -14.86
N GLU A 217 -1.16 0.30 -14.84
CA GLU A 217 -0.47 1.52 -14.45
C GLU A 217 -0.71 1.82 -12.96
N PRO A 218 0.17 2.58 -12.29
CA PRO A 218 -0.04 2.98 -10.89
C PRO A 218 -1.41 3.61 -10.63
N GLY A 219 -1.94 4.35 -11.60
CA GLY A 219 -3.27 4.95 -11.56
C GLY A 219 -4.41 3.93 -11.52
N ASP A 220 -4.26 2.76 -12.19
CA ASP A 220 -5.28 1.71 -12.15
C ASP A 220 -5.51 1.24 -10.70
N VAL A 221 -4.43 1.14 -9.90
CA VAL A 221 -4.50 0.75 -8.49
C VAL A 221 -4.96 1.91 -7.61
N ALA A 222 -4.44 3.13 -7.85
CA ALA A 222 -4.73 4.30 -7.03
C ALA A 222 -6.23 4.62 -6.98
N TYR A 223 -6.99 4.41 -8.05
CA TYR A 223 -8.44 4.59 -8.06
C TYR A 223 -9.16 3.58 -7.15
N GLY A 224 -8.70 2.34 -7.09
CA GLY A 224 -9.24 1.34 -6.17
C GLY A 224 -8.93 1.68 -4.70
N VAL A 225 -7.72 2.17 -4.44
CA VAL A 225 -7.31 2.63 -3.10
C VAL A 225 -8.13 3.86 -2.69
N LEU A 226 -8.35 4.81 -3.60
CA LEU A 226 -9.22 5.98 -3.39
C LEU A 226 -10.67 5.56 -3.05
N PHE A 227 -11.23 4.59 -3.78
CA PHE A 227 -12.56 4.07 -3.47
C PHE A 227 -12.63 3.51 -2.04
N LEU A 228 -11.66 2.69 -1.63
CA LEU A 228 -11.62 2.12 -0.28
C LEU A 228 -11.35 3.17 0.81
N ALA A 229 -10.65 4.26 0.48
CA ALA A 229 -10.40 5.38 1.38
C ALA A 229 -11.65 6.26 1.59
N SER A 230 -12.53 6.32 0.61
CA SER A 230 -13.72 7.19 0.61
C SER A 230 -14.91 6.58 1.35
N ASP A 231 -15.94 7.41 1.57
CA ASP A 231 -17.19 6.99 2.18
C ASP A 231 -18.06 6.11 1.25
N GLU A 232 -17.73 6.06 -0.06
CA GLU A 232 -18.38 5.16 -1.04
C GLU A 232 -18.23 3.68 -0.66
N SER A 233 -17.16 3.32 0.06
CA SER A 233 -16.90 1.98 0.56
C SER A 233 -17.31 1.78 2.03
N SER A 234 -18.22 2.61 2.55
CA SER A 234 -18.61 2.63 3.98
C SER A 234 -19.15 1.29 4.51
N PHE A 235 -19.68 0.42 3.63
CA PHE A 235 -20.14 -0.93 4.00
C PHE A 235 -19.15 -2.05 3.66
N MET A 236 -17.86 -1.69 3.42
CA MET A 236 -16.80 -2.64 3.10
C MET A 236 -15.74 -2.67 4.19
N THR A 237 -15.60 -3.84 4.83
CA THR A 237 -14.48 -4.15 5.73
C THR A 237 -14.12 -5.64 5.61
N GLY A 238 -12.85 -5.98 5.73
CA GLY A 238 -12.32 -7.33 5.52
C GLY A 238 -12.35 -7.82 4.06
N SER A 239 -12.66 -6.93 3.11
CA SER A 239 -12.79 -7.24 1.69
C SER A 239 -11.44 -7.27 0.98
N GLU A 240 -11.41 -8.00 -0.12
CA GLU A 240 -10.27 -8.14 -1.03
C GLU A 240 -10.64 -7.49 -2.36
N LEU A 241 -9.98 -6.38 -2.71
CA LEU A 241 -10.16 -5.69 -3.99
C LEU A 241 -9.05 -6.11 -4.95
N VAL A 242 -9.39 -6.96 -5.91
CA VAL A 242 -8.45 -7.45 -6.92
C VAL A 242 -8.39 -6.50 -8.10
N ILE A 243 -7.17 -6.09 -8.50
CA ILE A 243 -6.90 -5.18 -9.63
C ILE A 243 -5.70 -5.76 -10.40
N ASP A 244 -5.93 -6.81 -11.18
CA ASP A 244 -4.86 -7.66 -11.74
C ASP A 244 -5.00 -7.94 -13.26
N GLY A 245 -5.91 -7.25 -13.93
CA GLY A 245 -6.17 -7.44 -15.35
C GLY A 245 -6.78 -8.80 -15.70
N GLY A 246 -7.40 -9.48 -14.72
CA GLY A 246 -8.04 -10.77 -14.86
C GLY A 246 -7.12 -11.98 -14.61
N TRP A 247 -5.89 -11.76 -14.15
CA TRP A 247 -4.94 -12.84 -13.88
C TRP A 247 -5.51 -13.94 -12.97
N THR A 248 -6.14 -13.59 -11.88
CA THR A 248 -6.65 -14.56 -10.89
C THR A 248 -8.08 -15.07 -11.21
N ALA A 249 -8.68 -14.62 -12.30
CA ALA A 249 -10.02 -15.03 -12.72
C ALA A 249 -10.03 -16.28 -13.61
N GLN A 250 -8.88 -16.88 -13.91
CA GLN A 250 -8.72 -18.04 -14.80
C GLN A 250 -8.17 -19.27 -14.07
#